data_09b5901cbcc9bd8b5b89d08d83f35f63
#
_entry.id   09b5901cbcc9bd8b5b89d08d83f35f63
#
_cell.length_a   1.000
_cell.length_b   1.000
_cell.length_c   1.000
_cell.angle_alpha   90.00
_cell.angle_beta   90.00
_cell.angle_gamma   90.00
#
_symmetry.space_group_name_H-M   'P 1'
#
loop_
_entity.id
_entity.type
_entity.pdbx_description
1 polymer ?
#
loop_
_entity_poly.entity_id
_entity_poly.type
_entity_poly.pdbx_seq_one_letter_code
_entity_poly.pdbx_strand_id
1 'polypeptide(L)'
;VKYDYGFPLMAEIVPASEELKGDQEGFWIQHFNITEEEVQRARYSMDWTMRGLETGVYCVLHQRHNGWNRQWMSDTYLERSTNADFLREATGHVLILGLGIGMLPVALCRKEDVESVTVLEIEPQVIALVEPYIRHSKLAVIQADAFSPPLRGRHFDAVYVDVWENICSDNWETMKILQAIYRGLAKKGGLVTSWLRDYIKDEAKRARQEDWRYR
;
A
#
# COMPACT_ATOMS: atom_id res chain seq x y z
N VAL A 1 -0.55 -12.94 20.65
CA VAL A 1 -0.40 -13.56 19.30
C VAL A 1 -0.06 -12.45 18.35
N LYS A 2 1.16 -12.45 17.81
CA LYS A 2 1.53 -11.50 16.75
C LYS A 2 0.76 -11.89 15.48
N TYR A 3 -0.10 -11.02 15.01
CA TYR A 3 -0.77 -11.16 13.72
C TYR A 3 0.15 -10.62 12.62
N ASP A 4 1.07 -11.43 12.13
CA ASP A 4 1.96 -11.03 11.02
C ASP A 4 1.28 -11.07 9.65
N TYR A 5 0.15 -11.77 9.54
CA TYR A 5 -0.60 -11.99 8.28
C TYR A 5 0.27 -12.49 7.12
N GLY A 6 1.46 -13.01 7.39
CA GLY A 6 2.44 -13.40 6.37
C GLY A 6 3.29 -12.26 5.82
N PHE A 7 3.19 -11.06 6.40
CA PHE A 7 4.03 -9.92 6.02
C PHE A 7 5.35 -9.87 6.78
N PRO A 8 6.45 -9.44 6.11
CA PRO A 8 7.73 -9.23 6.77
C PRO A 8 7.69 -7.98 7.66
N LEU A 9 8.62 -7.89 8.62
CA LEU A 9 8.97 -6.67 9.32
C LEU A 9 9.88 -5.82 8.40
N MET A 10 9.35 -4.75 7.82
CA MET A 10 10.09 -3.97 6.84
C MET A 10 11.26 -3.20 7.44
N ALA A 11 11.22 -2.88 8.74
CA ALA A 11 12.35 -2.30 9.45
C ALA A 11 13.60 -3.20 9.50
N GLU A 12 13.46 -4.52 9.28
CA GLU A 12 14.58 -5.45 9.16
C GLU A 12 15.13 -5.53 7.72
N ILE A 13 14.41 -5.02 6.73
CA ILE A 13 14.71 -5.16 5.30
C ILE A 13 15.14 -3.82 4.69
N VAL A 14 14.35 -2.76 4.93
CA VAL A 14 14.60 -1.43 4.37
C VAL A 14 15.19 -0.55 5.47
N PRO A 15 16.44 -0.06 5.29
CA PRO A 15 17.08 0.79 6.30
C PRO A 15 16.41 2.15 6.39
N ALA A 16 16.48 2.76 7.57
CA ALA A 16 16.13 4.16 7.73
C ALA A 16 17.08 5.04 6.88
N SER A 17 16.54 6.10 6.29
CA SER A 17 17.28 7.09 5.55
C SER A 17 17.35 8.41 6.30
N GLU A 18 18.12 9.36 5.81
CA GLU A 18 18.19 10.68 6.42
C GLU A 18 16.86 11.42 6.28
N GLU A 19 16.39 12.03 7.37
CA GLU A 19 15.18 12.86 7.36
C GLU A 19 15.43 14.15 6.59
N LEU A 20 14.50 14.51 5.70
CA LEU A 20 14.54 15.76 4.95
C LEU A 20 14.26 16.96 5.87
N LYS A 21 15.03 18.04 5.72
CA LYS A 21 14.97 19.24 6.56
C LYS A 21 14.86 20.53 5.74
N GLY A 22 14.37 21.58 6.38
CA GLY A 22 14.27 22.91 5.76
C GLY A 22 13.38 22.88 4.53
N ASP A 23 13.88 23.39 3.40
CA ASP A 23 13.17 23.46 2.12
C ASP A 23 13.35 22.21 1.23
N GLN A 24 13.98 21.15 1.76
CA GLN A 24 14.08 19.89 1.03
C GLN A 24 12.70 19.28 0.87
N GLU A 25 12.40 18.77 -0.32
CA GLU A 25 11.17 18.04 -0.62
C GLU A 25 11.46 16.60 -1.03
N GLY A 26 10.50 15.70 -0.87
CA GLY A 26 10.61 14.30 -1.27
C GLY A 26 10.26 13.31 -0.18
N PHE A 27 10.87 12.13 -0.23
CA PHE A 27 10.56 11.00 0.63
C PHE A 27 11.75 10.57 1.48
N TRP A 28 11.46 9.98 2.65
CA TRP A 28 12.46 9.30 3.50
C TRP A 28 11.83 8.16 4.28
N ILE A 29 12.68 7.23 4.71
CA ILE A 29 12.28 6.09 5.54
C ILE A 29 12.70 6.36 6.99
N GLN A 30 11.78 6.18 7.91
CA GLN A 30 12.04 6.22 9.35
C GLN A 30 11.66 4.88 9.98
N HIS A 31 12.46 4.46 10.97
CA HIS A 31 12.05 3.40 11.89
C HIS A 31 11.54 4.03 13.17
N PHE A 32 10.45 3.49 13.70
CA PHE A 32 9.88 3.93 14.97
C PHE A 32 9.50 2.73 15.83
N ASN A 33 9.58 2.93 17.12
CA ASN A 33 9.26 1.88 18.09
C ASN A 33 7.88 2.14 18.70
N ILE A 34 7.01 1.14 18.66
CA ILE A 34 5.74 1.14 19.38
C ILE A 34 5.96 0.47 20.74
N THR A 35 5.73 1.22 21.79
CA THR A 35 5.92 0.79 23.18
C THR A 35 4.66 0.12 23.72
N GLU A 36 4.81 -0.63 24.83
CA GLU A 36 3.66 -1.21 25.56
C GLU A 36 2.66 -0.14 26.02
N GLU A 37 3.14 1.02 26.43
CA GLU A 37 2.29 2.13 26.85
C GLU A 37 1.41 2.66 25.69
N GLU A 38 1.97 2.78 24.49
CA GLU A 38 1.22 3.19 23.28
C GLU A 38 0.19 2.14 22.89
N VAL A 39 0.54 0.86 22.97
CA VAL A 39 -0.42 -0.24 22.74
C VAL A 39 -1.58 -0.17 23.74
N GLN A 40 -1.30 0.08 25.02
CA GLN A 40 -2.36 0.21 26.04
C GLN A 40 -3.26 1.42 25.76
N ARG A 41 -2.70 2.57 25.38
CA ARG A 41 -3.49 3.75 24.99
C ARG A 41 -4.36 3.45 23.74
N ALA A 42 -3.82 2.77 22.75
CA ALA A 42 -4.51 2.41 21.51
C ALA A 42 -5.75 1.53 21.75
N ARG A 43 -5.71 0.64 22.77
CA ARG A 43 -6.86 -0.22 23.13
C ARG A 43 -8.13 0.55 23.50
N TYR A 44 -7.97 1.77 24.04
CA TYR A 44 -9.08 2.64 24.44
C TYR A 44 -9.39 3.71 23.39
N SER A 45 -8.68 3.73 22.27
CA SER A 45 -8.92 4.69 21.19
C SER A 45 -10.23 4.38 20.47
N MET A 46 -11.00 5.44 20.17
CA MET A 46 -12.16 5.36 19.27
C MET A 46 -11.74 5.26 17.81
N ASP A 47 -10.49 5.59 17.50
CA ASP A 47 -9.93 5.48 16.16
C ASP A 47 -9.65 4.01 15.83
N TRP A 48 -10.40 3.50 14.86
CA TRP A 48 -10.27 2.11 14.40
C TRP A 48 -8.89 1.80 13.78
N THR A 49 -8.20 2.81 13.26
CA THR A 49 -6.86 2.65 12.68
C THR A 49 -5.81 2.29 13.73
N MET A 50 -6.08 2.60 14.99
CA MET A 50 -5.21 2.26 16.13
C MET A 50 -5.46 0.86 16.69
N ARG A 51 -6.53 0.19 16.26
CA ARG A 51 -6.86 -1.16 16.74
C ARG A 51 -5.81 -2.16 16.25
N GLY A 52 -5.43 -3.08 17.13
CA GLY A 52 -4.45 -4.12 16.80
C GLY A 52 -3.00 -3.66 16.79
N LEU A 53 -2.69 -2.45 17.28
CA LEU A 53 -1.32 -2.00 17.45
C LEU A 53 -0.57 -3.00 18.36
N GLU A 54 0.64 -3.37 17.97
CA GLU A 54 1.53 -4.27 18.71
C GLU A 54 2.88 -3.62 18.95
N THR A 55 3.54 -4.02 20.04
CA THR A 55 4.90 -3.55 20.35
C THR A 55 5.89 -4.04 19.29
N GLY A 56 6.83 -3.19 18.92
CA GLY A 56 7.88 -3.55 17.97
C GLY A 56 8.48 -2.35 17.25
N VAL A 57 9.49 -2.63 16.42
CA VAL A 57 10.07 -1.63 15.53
C VAL A 57 9.41 -1.76 14.16
N TYR A 58 8.92 -0.65 13.66
CA TYR A 58 8.19 -0.56 12.41
C TYR A 58 8.89 0.40 11.45
N CYS A 59 8.64 0.19 10.15
CA CYS A 59 9.10 1.03 9.07
C CYS A 59 7.99 1.97 8.63
N VAL A 60 8.32 3.23 8.36
CA VAL A 60 7.38 4.22 7.85
C VAL A 60 8.02 5.01 6.71
N LEU A 61 7.26 5.20 5.65
CA LEU A 61 7.57 6.11 4.55
C LEU A 61 6.93 7.46 4.86
N HIS A 62 7.74 8.49 4.88
CA HIS A 62 7.30 9.87 4.99
C HIS A 62 7.48 10.62 3.69
N GLN A 63 6.65 11.64 3.49
CA GLN A 63 6.83 12.65 2.47
C GLN A 63 6.93 14.03 3.12
N ARG A 64 7.88 14.84 2.62
CA ARG A 64 7.91 16.28 2.90
C ARG A 64 7.50 17.03 1.64
N HIS A 65 6.46 17.83 1.77
CA HIS A 65 5.93 18.64 0.69
C HIS A 65 5.40 19.97 1.22
N ASN A 66 5.80 21.09 0.61
CA ASN A 66 5.43 22.45 1.03
C ASN A 66 5.73 22.73 2.50
N GLY A 67 6.87 22.23 3.01
CA GLY A 67 7.31 22.39 4.40
C GLY A 67 6.58 21.50 5.43
N TRP A 68 5.63 20.67 5.00
CA TRP A 68 4.89 19.75 5.87
C TRP A 68 5.39 18.32 5.72
N ASN A 69 5.56 17.64 6.86
CA ASN A 69 5.83 16.21 6.89
C ASN A 69 4.51 15.46 7.01
N ARG A 70 4.31 14.46 6.17
CA ARG A 70 3.20 13.53 6.29
C ARG A 70 3.70 12.09 6.29
N GLN A 71 3.04 11.25 7.04
CA GLN A 71 3.19 9.81 6.93
C GLN A 71 2.46 9.34 5.67
N TRP A 72 3.18 8.61 4.81
CA TRP A 72 2.61 8.05 3.58
C TRP A 72 2.06 6.65 3.82
N MET A 73 2.86 5.75 4.38
CA MET A 73 2.44 4.42 4.80
C MET A 73 3.40 3.83 5.83
N SER A 74 2.97 2.77 6.52
CA SER A 74 3.81 2.02 7.46
C SER A 74 3.57 0.51 7.34
N ASP A 75 4.36 -0.33 8.02
CA ASP A 75 4.11 -1.75 8.13
C ASP A 75 3.42 -2.15 9.44
N THR A 76 2.65 -1.24 10.04
CA THR A 76 1.86 -1.51 11.24
C THR A 76 0.68 -2.45 10.97
N TYR A 77 -0.02 -2.83 12.03
CA TYR A 77 -1.19 -3.70 11.96
C TYR A 77 -2.23 -3.28 10.92
N LEU A 78 -2.52 -1.98 10.81
CA LEU A 78 -3.52 -1.47 9.87
C LEU A 78 -3.18 -1.92 8.44
N GLU A 79 -1.98 -1.58 7.96
CA GLU A 79 -1.54 -1.92 6.61
C GLU A 79 -1.51 -3.43 6.37
N ARG A 80 -0.99 -4.19 7.34
CA ARG A 80 -0.96 -5.65 7.24
C ARG A 80 -2.36 -6.24 7.16
N SER A 81 -3.27 -5.82 8.03
CA SER A 81 -4.62 -6.37 8.10
C SER A 81 -5.45 -6.01 6.87
N THR A 82 -5.30 -4.80 6.32
CA THR A 82 -6.05 -4.35 5.14
C THR A 82 -5.54 -4.93 3.83
N ASN A 83 -4.30 -5.39 3.78
CA ASN A 83 -3.69 -6.05 2.63
C ASN A 83 -3.76 -7.60 2.70
N ALA A 84 -4.14 -8.17 3.86
CA ALA A 84 -4.07 -9.61 4.12
C ALA A 84 -4.93 -10.46 3.17
N ASP A 85 -6.13 -9.99 2.83
CA ASP A 85 -7.04 -10.73 1.95
C ASP A 85 -6.46 -10.82 0.54
N PHE A 86 -5.92 -9.73 0.01
CA PHE A 86 -5.27 -9.76 -1.29
C PHE A 86 -4.03 -10.67 -1.28
N LEU A 87 -3.18 -10.57 -0.25
CA LEU A 87 -2.02 -11.46 -0.11
C LEU A 87 -2.42 -12.94 -0.13
N ARG A 88 -3.50 -13.29 0.57
CA ARG A 88 -4.00 -14.68 0.63
C ARG A 88 -4.50 -15.17 -0.73
N GLU A 89 -5.22 -14.33 -1.47
CA GLU A 89 -5.93 -14.73 -2.70
C GLU A 89 -5.08 -14.61 -3.97
N ALA A 90 -4.09 -13.73 -4.00
CA ALA A 90 -3.26 -13.51 -5.18
C ALA A 90 -2.36 -14.70 -5.48
N THR A 91 -2.36 -15.16 -6.75
CA THR A 91 -1.54 -16.25 -7.28
C THR A 91 -1.05 -15.93 -8.70
N GLY A 92 -0.11 -16.73 -9.23
CA GLY A 92 0.39 -16.61 -10.60
C GLY A 92 1.15 -15.30 -10.86
N HIS A 93 0.81 -14.59 -11.92
CA HIS A 93 1.41 -13.31 -12.28
C HIS A 93 0.64 -12.18 -11.63
N VAL A 94 1.25 -11.46 -10.69
CA VAL A 94 0.62 -10.41 -9.90
C VAL A 94 1.11 -9.03 -10.34
N LEU A 95 0.18 -8.08 -10.45
CA LEU A 95 0.47 -6.66 -10.66
C LEU A 95 0.04 -5.86 -9.44
N ILE A 96 0.92 -4.98 -8.98
CA ILE A 96 0.65 -4.03 -7.90
C ILE A 96 0.87 -2.62 -8.43
N LEU A 97 -0.03 -1.71 -8.11
CA LEU A 97 0.09 -0.28 -8.40
C LEU A 97 0.37 0.44 -7.09
N GLY A 98 1.55 1.02 -6.99
CA GLY A 98 2.14 1.58 -5.77
C GLY A 98 3.14 0.62 -5.13
N LEU A 99 4.33 1.12 -4.81
CA LEU A 99 5.41 0.37 -4.17
C LEU A 99 5.36 0.52 -2.64
N GLY A 100 5.16 1.75 -2.18
CA GLY A 100 5.26 2.11 -0.78
C GLY A 100 6.61 1.67 -0.18
N ILE A 101 6.59 1.05 0.99
CA ILE A 101 7.79 0.45 1.62
C ILE A 101 8.12 -0.96 1.11
N GLY A 102 7.39 -1.48 0.11
CA GLY A 102 7.66 -2.80 -0.47
C GLY A 102 7.10 -4.00 0.32
N MET A 103 6.26 -3.78 1.32
CA MET A 103 5.74 -4.82 2.22
C MET A 103 4.96 -5.90 1.44
N LEU A 104 3.97 -5.51 0.65
CA LEU A 104 3.15 -6.43 -0.13
C LEU A 104 3.93 -7.16 -1.23
N PRO A 105 4.77 -6.50 -2.05
CA PRO A 105 5.61 -7.18 -3.02
C PRO A 105 6.52 -8.25 -2.41
N VAL A 106 7.17 -7.95 -1.29
CA VAL A 106 8.05 -8.92 -0.60
C VAL A 106 7.25 -10.13 -0.09
N ALA A 107 6.08 -9.89 0.51
CA ALA A 107 5.22 -10.97 0.99
C ALA A 107 4.76 -11.88 -0.15
N LEU A 108 4.34 -11.31 -1.28
CA LEU A 108 3.92 -12.06 -2.47
C LEU A 108 5.07 -12.89 -3.09
N CYS A 109 6.29 -12.33 -3.14
CA CYS A 109 7.45 -13.07 -3.66
C CYS A 109 7.79 -14.33 -2.84
N ARG A 110 7.40 -14.39 -1.56
CA ARG A 110 7.59 -15.54 -0.67
C ARG A 110 6.57 -16.65 -0.89
N LYS A 111 5.46 -16.38 -1.58
CA LYS A 111 4.45 -17.39 -1.88
C LYS A 111 4.92 -18.33 -2.99
N GLU A 112 4.70 -19.63 -2.82
CA GLU A 112 5.05 -20.64 -3.82
C GLU A 112 4.17 -20.54 -5.07
N ASP A 113 2.89 -20.22 -4.89
CA ASP A 113 1.86 -20.11 -5.92
C ASP A 113 1.87 -18.76 -6.67
N VAL A 114 2.79 -17.84 -6.33
CA VAL A 114 3.07 -16.60 -7.08
C VAL A 114 4.28 -16.83 -7.98
N GLU A 115 4.11 -16.63 -9.28
CA GLU A 115 5.15 -16.82 -10.30
C GLU A 115 5.98 -15.56 -10.53
N SER A 116 5.32 -14.40 -10.58
CA SER A 116 5.99 -13.11 -10.71
C SER A 116 5.17 -11.99 -10.09
N VAL A 117 5.87 -10.94 -9.62
CA VAL A 117 5.29 -9.71 -9.10
C VAL A 117 5.83 -8.54 -9.91
N THR A 118 4.94 -7.81 -10.57
CA THR A 118 5.27 -6.54 -11.24
C THR A 118 4.69 -5.40 -10.41
N VAL A 119 5.49 -4.38 -10.12
CA VAL A 119 5.06 -3.18 -9.40
C VAL A 119 5.19 -1.98 -10.33
N LEU A 120 4.15 -1.15 -10.42
CA LEU A 120 4.25 0.17 -11.01
C LEU A 120 4.31 1.20 -9.89
N GLU A 121 5.34 2.04 -9.92
CA GLU A 121 5.53 3.14 -8.98
C GLU A 121 5.83 4.42 -9.77
N ILE A 122 5.16 5.51 -9.43
CA ILE A 122 5.35 6.78 -10.13
C ILE A 122 6.54 7.56 -9.57
N GLU A 123 6.82 7.43 -8.27
CA GLU A 123 7.82 8.23 -7.56
C GLU A 123 9.22 7.60 -7.63
N PRO A 124 10.15 8.18 -8.42
CA PRO A 124 11.49 7.62 -8.54
C PRO A 124 12.27 7.63 -7.21
N GLN A 125 11.96 8.55 -6.30
CA GLN A 125 12.59 8.59 -4.98
C GLN A 125 12.15 7.39 -4.11
N VAL A 126 10.87 6.99 -4.18
CA VAL A 126 10.37 5.80 -3.48
C VAL A 126 11.06 4.54 -4.03
N ILE A 127 11.17 4.43 -5.35
CA ILE A 127 11.89 3.33 -5.98
C ILE A 127 13.35 3.28 -5.48
N ALA A 128 14.06 4.41 -5.49
CA ALA A 128 15.46 4.47 -5.05
C ALA A 128 15.64 4.12 -3.56
N LEU A 129 14.68 4.46 -2.72
CA LEU A 129 14.71 4.17 -1.28
C LEU A 129 14.41 2.70 -0.96
N VAL A 130 13.61 2.00 -1.77
CA VAL A 130 13.03 0.70 -1.39
C VAL A 130 13.55 -0.45 -2.25
N GLU A 131 13.54 -0.32 -3.59
CA GLU A 131 13.89 -1.41 -4.51
C GLU A 131 15.24 -2.07 -4.25
N PRO A 132 16.33 -1.34 -3.91
CA PRO A 132 17.64 -1.96 -3.68
C PRO A 132 17.64 -3.04 -2.59
N TYR A 133 16.73 -2.96 -1.63
CA TYR A 133 16.66 -3.82 -0.45
C TYR A 133 15.66 -4.97 -0.56
N ILE A 134 14.74 -4.91 -1.55
CA ILE A 134 13.67 -5.91 -1.74
C ILE A 134 13.88 -6.78 -2.98
N ARG A 135 15.07 -6.77 -3.58
CA ARG A 135 15.37 -7.51 -4.82
C ARG A 135 15.04 -8.99 -4.69
N HIS A 136 14.28 -9.51 -5.65
CA HIS A 136 13.92 -10.91 -5.73
C HIS A 136 13.78 -11.34 -7.19
N SER A 137 14.07 -12.61 -7.52
CA SER A 137 13.98 -13.15 -8.89
C SER A 137 12.57 -13.06 -9.49
N LYS A 138 11.52 -13.07 -8.66
CA LYS A 138 10.13 -12.91 -9.07
C LYS A 138 9.69 -11.44 -9.20
N LEU A 139 10.47 -10.45 -8.71
CA LEU A 139 10.06 -9.05 -8.59
C LEU A 139 10.62 -8.19 -9.72
N ALA A 140 9.75 -7.37 -10.32
CA ALA A 140 10.12 -6.29 -11.23
C ALA A 140 9.42 -5.00 -10.79
N VAL A 141 10.20 -3.94 -10.54
CA VAL A 141 9.67 -2.59 -10.28
C VAL A 141 9.86 -1.75 -11.54
N ILE A 142 8.80 -1.07 -11.97
CA ILE A 142 8.77 -0.26 -13.18
C ILE A 142 8.31 1.14 -12.79
N GLN A 143 9.13 2.15 -13.07
CA GLN A 143 8.68 3.53 -12.92
C GLN A 143 7.63 3.85 -13.98
N ALA A 144 6.40 4.04 -13.56
CA ALA A 144 5.29 4.35 -14.48
C ALA A 144 4.10 4.96 -13.76
N ASP A 145 3.35 5.78 -14.49
CA ASP A 145 2.03 6.24 -14.07
C ASP A 145 0.99 5.11 -14.24
N ALA A 146 0.26 4.82 -13.16
CA ALA A 146 -0.81 3.82 -13.15
C ALA A 146 -1.94 4.13 -14.15
N PHE A 147 -2.16 5.39 -14.52
CA PHE A 147 -3.15 5.78 -15.54
C PHE A 147 -2.67 5.56 -16.99
N SER A 148 -1.37 5.33 -17.19
CA SER A 148 -0.77 5.12 -18.51
C SER A 148 0.24 3.96 -18.49
N PRO A 149 -0.17 2.74 -18.13
CA PRO A 149 0.76 1.64 -17.88
C PRO A 149 1.50 1.18 -19.13
N PRO A 150 2.82 0.97 -19.08
CA PRO A 150 3.61 0.44 -20.20
C PRO A 150 3.54 -1.10 -20.29
N LEU A 151 2.34 -1.67 -20.19
CA LEU A 151 2.13 -3.11 -19.99
C LEU A 151 1.50 -3.81 -21.19
N ARG A 152 1.75 -3.32 -22.42
CA ARG A 152 1.16 -3.90 -23.65
C ARG A 152 1.44 -5.40 -23.77
N GLY A 153 0.38 -6.18 -24.03
CA GLY A 153 0.47 -7.63 -24.25
C GLY A 153 0.75 -8.45 -22.98
N ARG A 154 0.79 -7.83 -21.80
CA ARG A 154 0.90 -8.55 -20.52
C ARG A 154 -0.49 -8.83 -19.95
N HIS A 155 -0.64 -10.01 -19.34
CA HIS A 155 -1.86 -10.41 -18.66
C HIS A 155 -1.52 -10.93 -17.27
N PHE A 156 -2.30 -10.51 -16.26
CA PHE A 156 -2.08 -10.80 -14.85
C PHE A 156 -3.20 -11.68 -14.28
N ASP A 157 -2.85 -12.57 -13.36
CA ASP A 157 -3.80 -13.38 -12.61
C ASP A 157 -4.44 -12.60 -11.48
N ALA A 158 -3.66 -11.67 -10.88
CA ALA A 158 -4.16 -10.76 -9.85
C ALA A 158 -3.63 -9.35 -10.05
N VAL A 159 -4.47 -8.35 -9.80
CA VAL A 159 -4.12 -6.91 -9.85
C VAL A 159 -4.59 -6.22 -8.57
N TYR A 160 -3.71 -5.49 -7.94
CA TYR A 160 -3.97 -4.69 -6.75
C TYR A 160 -3.67 -3.22 -7.00
N VAL A 161 -4.66 -2.37 -6.73
CA VAL A 161 -4.54 -0.92 -6.92
C VAL A 161 -4.42 -0.25 -5.56
N ASP A 162 -3.26 0.34 -5.29
CA ASP A 162 -2.93 1.03 -4.04
C ASP A 162 -2.05 2.25 -4.34
N VAL A 163 -2.68 3.31 -4.85
CA VAL A 163 -2.01 4.53 -5.31
C VAL A 163 -2.46 5.78 -4.52
N TRP A 164 -3.21 5.60 -3.45
CA TRP A 164 -3.77 6.71 -2.68
C TRP A 164 -3.03 6.90 -1.36
N GLU A 165 -2.86 8.17 -0.99
CA GLU A 165 -2.19 8.59 0.24
C GLU A 165 -3.06 8.44 1.49
N ASN A 166 -4.38 8.38 1.32
CA ASN A 166 -5.34 8.43 2.41
C ASN A 166 -6.60 7.61 2.11
N ILE A 167 -7.36 7.35 3.16
CA ILE A 167 -8.65 6.67 3.09
C ILE A 167 -9.74 7.73 3.03
N CYS A 168 -10.24 8.04 1.84
CA CYS A 168 -11.36 8.97 1.68
C CYS A 168 -12.31 8.58 0.54
N SER A 169 -13.55 9.09 0.62
CA SER A 169 -14.61 8.84 -0.37
C SER A 169 -14.27 9.34 -1.78
N ASP A 170 -13.43 10.38 -1.89
CA ASP A 170 -13.06 11.00 -3.17
C ASP A 170 -12.23 10.04 -4.04
N ASN A 171 -11.54 9.10 -3.42
CA ASN A 171 -10.77 8.06 -4.12
C ASN A 171 -11.67 7.12 -4.94
N TRP A 172 -12.97 7.04 -4.65
CA TRP A 172 -13.87 6.08 -5.31
C TRP A 172 -13.95 6.25 -6.83
N GLU A 173 -13.98 7.49 -7.33
CA GLU A 173 -14.08 7.73 -8.77
C GLU A 173 -12.80 7.30 -9.51
N THR A 174 -11.64 7.69 -9.01
CA THR A 174 -10.34 7.28 -9.58
C THR A 174 -10.11 5.78 -9.44
N MET A 175 -10.57 5.18 -8.35
CA MET A 175 -10.52 3.72 -8.12
C MET A 175 -11.29 2.94 -9.19
N LYS A 176 -12.49 3.39 -9.57
CA LYS A 176 -13.28 2.78 -10.64
C LYS A 176 -12.57 2.87 -12.00
N ILE A 177 -11.95 4.03 -12.29
CA ILE A 177 -11.21 4.24 -13.54
C ILE A 177 -10.04 3.27 -13.60
N LEU A 178 -9.20 3.21 -12.58
CA LEU A 178 -8.06 2.31 -12.54
C LEU A 178 -8.49 0.84 -12.62
N GLN A 179 -9.49 0.44 -11.86
CA GLN A 179 -10.01 -0.93 -11.96
C GLN A 179 -10.53 -1.28 -13.37
N ALA A 180 -11.15 -0.33 -14.08
CA ALA A 180 -11.61 -0.55 -15.45
C ALA A 180 -10.43 -0.73 -16.41
N ILE A 181 -9.38 0.09 -16.30
CA ILE A 181 -8.14 -0.03 -17.09
C ILE A 181 -7.54 -1.43 -16.87
N TYR A 182 -7.36 -1.83 -15.61
CA TYR A 182 -6.63 -3.05 -15.28
C TYR A 182 -7.43 -4.34 -15.43
N ARG A 183 -8.77 -4.28 -15.49
CA ARG A 183 -9.58 -5.43 -15.94
C ARG A 183 -9.28 -5.85 -17.37
N GLY A 184 -8.89 -4.90 -18.23
CA GLY A 184 -8.43 -5.19 -19.60
C GLY A 184 -7.07 -5.89 -19.66
N LEU A 185 -6.27 -5.79 -18.59
CA LEU A 185 -4.95 -6.42 -18.47
C LEU A 185 -4.99 -7.67 -17.57
N ALA A 186 -6.10 -7.94 -16.92
CA ALA A 186 -6.28 -9.16 -16.15
C ALA A 186 -6.68 -10.32 -17.06
N LYS A 187 -6.24 -11.53 -16.73
CA LYS A 187 -6.75 -12.76 -17.36
C LYS A 187 -8.25 -12.91 -17.08
N LYS A 188 -8.94 -13.67 -17.94
CA LYS A 188 -10.37 -13.95 -17.72
C LYS A 188 -10.57 -14.66 -16.36
N GLY A 189 -11.35 -14.03 -15.49
CA GLY A 189 -11.56 -14.51 -14.12
C GLY A 189 -10.48 -14.11 -13.12
N GLY A 190 -9.46 -13.34 -13.54
CA GLY A 190 -8.42 -12.83 -12.65
C GLY A 190 -8.96 -11.87 -11.60
N LEU A 191 -8.29 -11.83 -10.46
CA LEU A 191 -8.61 -10.95 -9.33
C LEU A 191 -8.20 -9.50 -9.67
N VAL A 192 -9.14 -8.56 -9.62
CA VAL A 192 -8.84 -7.11 -9.72
C VAL A 192 -9.53 -6.40 -8.58
N THR A 193 -8.74 -5.87 -7.66
CA THR A 193 -9.22 -5.17 -6.48
C THR A 193 -8.36 -3.96 -6.14
N SER A 194 -8.75 -3.22 -5.12
CA SER A 194 -8.04 -2.02 -4.64
C SER A 194 -7.98 -2.02 -3.12
N TRP A 195 -7.00 -1.31 -2.57
CA TRP A 195 -6.89 -1.08 -1.14
C TRP A 195 -8.20 -0.52 -0.57
N LEU A 196 -8.73 -1.15 0.48
CA LEU A 196 -9.96 -0.76 1.18
C LEU A 196 -11.17 -0.48 0.25
N ARG A 197 -11.25 -1.17 -0.88
CA ARG A 197 -12.23 -0.93 -1.93
C ARG A 197 -13.68 -0.83 -1.42
N ASP A 198 -14.11 -1.81 -0.64
CA ASP A 198 -15.50 -1.87 -0.21
C ASP A 198 -15.81 -0.82 0.86
N TYR A 199 -14.85 -0.51 1.75
CA TYR A 199 -14.97 0.58 2.70
C TYR A 199 -15.11 1.94 1.99
N ILE A 200 -14.21 2.26 1.05
CA ILE A 200 -14.24 3.53 0.29
C ILE A 200 -15.53 3.66 -0.54
N LYS A 201 -16.00 2.55 -1.12
CA LYS A 201 -17.27 2.51 -1.85
C LYS A 201 -18.46 2.86 -0.96
N ASP A 202 -18.51 2.30 0.25
CA ASP A 202 -19.59 2.55 1.18
C ASP A 202 -19.56 3.98 1.73
N GLU A 203 -18.36 4.53 2.02
CA GLU A 203 -18.19 5.94 2.38
C GLU A 203 -18.65 6.87 1.26
N ALA A 204 -18.27 6.62 0.01
CA ALA A 204 -18.71 7.41 -1.13
C ALA A 204 -20.24 7.37 -1.32
N LYS A 205 -20.88 6.24 -1.01
CA LYS A 205 -22.35 6.10 -1.04
C LYS A 205 -23.00 6.93 0.06
N ARG A 206 -22.44 6.92 1.28
CA ARG A 206 -22.94 7.71 2.42
C ARG A 206 -22.82 9.21 2.13
N ALA A 207 -21.66 9.67 1.67
CA ALA A 207 -21.42 11.08 1.32
C ALA A 207 -22.45 11.60 0.29
N ARG A 208 -22.76 10.81 -0.75
CA ARG A 208 -23.80 11.17 -1.73
C ARG A 208 -25.21 11.26 -1.12
N GLN A 209 -25.53 10.40 -0.14
CA GLN A 209 -26.85 10.45 0.52
C GLN A 209 -27.00 11.67 1.45
N GLU A 210 -25.91 12.13 2.04
CA GLU A 210 -25.87 13.34 2.86
C GLU A 210 -26.06 14.59 2.01
N ASP A 211 -25.38 14.71 0.89
CA ASP A 211 -25.54 15.82 -0.07
C ASP A 211 -26.99 16.01 -0.55
N TRP A 212 -27.73 14.91 -0.70
CA TRP A 212 -29.15 14.94 -1.07
C TRP A 212 -30.08 15.50 0.02
N ARG A 213 -29.68 15.44 1.29
CA ARG A 213 -30.49 15.93 2.42
C ARG A 213 -30.37 17.45 2.60
N TYR A 214 -29.37 18.08 2.01
CA TYR A 214 -29.09 19.52 2.11
C TYR A 214 -29.43 20.30 0.82
N ARG A 215 -29.98 19.65 -0.20
CA ARG A 215 -30.52 20.24 -1.41
C ARG A 215 -32.04 20.24 -1.38
#